data_798ea4c2be2f6491616ae97e7ef0344f
#
_entry.id   798ea4c2be2f6491616ae97e7ef0344f
#
_cell.length_a   1.000
_cell.length_b   1.000
_cell.length_c   1.000
_cell.angle_alpha   90.00
_cell.angle_beta   90.00
_cell.angle_gamma   90.00
#
_symmetry.space_group_name_H-M   'P 1'
#
loop_
_entity.id
_entity.type
_entity.pdbx_description
1 polymer ?
#
loop_
_entity_poly.entity_id
_entity_poly.type
_entity_poly.pdbx_seq_one_letter_code
_entity_poly.pdbx_strand_id
1 'polypeptide(L)'
;MNNIISYQKLVIDRLGIISIIITLLIIPSNLLAQNSEINILKGWEKDPPELAPLVDFTKNESNFRIAIIRYIEDKKSINRRYEVLLSPVRHKRLRDFHLAWQRRLKELDFETLNHEGQIDYIALSNQIKYDLEMLKLADRQAKEIAPLLPFGDKIRLLQENRHDRKRVDPREAATILDEIANQVNSLTNSLISKGKETNGIVVRKDISSINAWRASKQIQHLQGVLENFNTFYDGYDPIYTWWAREPYSQADLALTNYVKAIQEYLVGIKPGKKSPIIGNPVMAEGLSAGLALHMIPYSPKELIKIGEKERAWIIKEFKKVAKDMGFGNDWKAALEYAKNQAPPPGEGPWPVFEIQEYSEEFLEKLDMITVPLITLEIWRLAMQTQERQKTNPFFTGGEQTRVSYPTDGMTHKDKMMSLRGNSPHLNFGSVNHELVPGHYMQGFMTRRFNAHRGALQRTPFWGEGWAQYWEFHFLSMGLPRNNSDKVGMLFWRLHRANRIIFSLNYHLGNWTENQSVEFLVDKGGFELANAEAEVRRSLMGTNARPSNYTDYTLSYPPLYQVGYMVGALQFRALYQELVESGKMNVTEFHDAIMLGGRMPVELVRARLTKQPLTRNYKTKWNFYNPTKTK
;
A
#
# COMPACT_ATOMS: atom_id res chain seq x y z
N MET A 1 -40.59 7.96 0.11
CA MET A 1 -41.16 6.87 -0.71
C MET A 1 -41.58 7.29 -2.13
N ASN A 2 -41.53 8.58 -2.46
CA ASN A 2 -41.98 9.09 -3.77
C ASN A 2 -40.86 9.37 -4.79
N ASN A 3 -39.58 9.18 -4.43
CA ASN A 3 -38.45 9.49 -5.32
C ASN A 3 -37.81 8.26 -6.00
N ILE A 4 -38.23 7.04 -5.62
CA ILE A 4 -37.69 5.81 -6.25
C ILE A 4 -38.46 5.44 -7.54
N ILE A 5 -39.66 5.98 -7.72
CA ILE A 5 -40.48 5.69 -8.91
C ILE A 5 -40.16 6.59 -10.11
N SER A 6 -39.46 7.70 -9.90
CA SER A 6 -39.08 8.60 -11.02
C SER A 6 -37.85 8.07 -11.81
N TYR A 7 -37.00 7.25 -11.22
CA TYR A 7 -35.78 6.76 -11.86
C TYR A 7 -36.06 5.68 -12.94
N GLN A 8 -37.07 4.85 -12.76
CA GLN A 8 -37.43 3.86 -13.79
C GLN A 8 -38.12 4.44 -15.00
N LYS A 9 -38.72 5.62 -14.91
CA LYS A 9 -39.40 6.26 -16.04
C LYS A 9 -38.49 7.04 -16.97
N LEU A 10 -37.33 7.49 -16.51
CA LEU A 10 -36.37 8.27 -17.32
C LEU A 10 -35.53 7.41 -18.28
N VAL A 11 -35.39 6.12 -17.99
CA VAL A 11 -34.62 5.19 -18.83
C VAL A 11 -35.42 4.66 -20.03
N ILE A 12 -36.75 4.69 -19.97
CA ILE A 12 -37.61 4.11 -21.02
C ILE A 12 -37.99 5.11 -22.12
N ASP A 13 -37.95 6.42 -21.84
CA ASP A 13 -38.44 7.44 -22.79
C ASP A 13 -37.36 8.04 -23.73
N ARG A 14 -36.10 7.58 -23.69
CA ARG A 14 -35.04 8.05 -24.58
C ARG A 14 -34.62 7.11 -25.72
N LEU A 15 -35.40 6.07 -25.99
CA LEU A 15 -35.18 5.14 -27.12
C LEU A 15 -36.07 5.43 -28.33
N GLY A 16 -36.49 6.63 -28.53
CA GLY A 16 -37.27 7.01 -29.71
C GLY A 16 -36.71 8.27 -30.35
N ILE A 17 -36.40 8.14 -31.64
CA ILE A 17 -36.11 9.21 -32.63
C ILE A 17 -34.63 9.67 -32.69
N ILE A 18 -33.91 9.16 -33.69
CA ILE A 18 -33.31 9.91 -34.80
C ILE A 18 -32.87 8.89 -35.88
N SER A 19 -33.64 8.86 -36.96
CA SER A 19 -33.20 8.41 -38.28
C SER A 19 -33.04 9.66 -39.16
N ILE A 20 -32.15 9.53 -40.21
CA ILE A 20 -31.97 10.44 -41.37
C ILE A 20 -30.78 11.41 -41.13
N ILE A 21 -29.73 11.43 -41.95
CA ILE A 21 -29.43 11.32 -43.40
C ILE A 21 -27.93 11.05 -43.55
N ILE A 22 -27.61 10.07 -44.40
CA ILE A 22 -26.25 9.80 -44.91
C ILE A 22 -26.10 10.55 -46.23
N THR A 23 -25.02 11.32 -46.39
CA THR A 23 -24.49 11.69 -47.72
C THR A 23 -23.03 11.29 -47.77
N LEU A 24 -22.72 10.37 -48.67
CA LEU A 24 -21.40 9.84 -48.99
C LEU A 24 -20.46 10.93 -49.48
N LEU A 25 -19.26 11.00 -48.90
CA LEU A 25 -18.06 11.46 -49.60
C LEU A 25 -17.01 10.37 -49.49
N ILE A 26 -16.77 9.69 -50.62
CA ILE A 26 -15.72 8.69 -50.82
C ILE A 26 -14.42 9.45 -51.00
N ILE A 27 -13.48 9.29 -50.08
CA ILE A 27 -12.07 9.61 -50.25
C ILE A 27 -11.29 8.31 -50.01
N PRO A 28 -10.50 7.81 -50.95
CA PRO A 28 -9.68 6.64 -50.73
C PRO A 28 -8.39 7.05 -50.02
N SER A 29 -8.27 6.77 -48.76
CA SER A 29 -7.00 6.85 -48.04
C SER A 29 -6.57 5.46 -47.61
N ASN A 30 -5.83 4.80 -48.51
CA ASN A 30 -4.90 3.75 -48.12
C ASN A 30 -3.76 4.38 -47.32
N LEU A 31 -3.92 4.45 -45.99
CA LEU A 31 -2.84 4.46 -45.04
C LEU A 31 -3.08 3.28 -44.11
N LEU A 32 -2.25 2.27 -44.26
CA LEU A 32 -2.15 1.12 -43.37
C LEU A 32 -1.84 1.63 -41.97
N ALA A 33 -2.88 1.93 -41.19
CA ALA A 33 -2.77 1.82 -39.76
C ALA A 33 -2.58 0.33 -39.46
N GLN A 34 -1.41 -0.05 -38.99
CA GLN A 34 -1.25 -1.31 -38.28
C GLN A 34 -2.24 -1.28 -37.12
N ASN A 35 -3.41 -1.90 -37.33
CA ASN A 35 -4.35 -2.18 -36.26
C ASN A 35 -3.61 -3.04 -35.24
N SER A 36 -3.22 -2.45 -34.12
CA SER A 36 -2.92 -3.20 -32.92
C SER A 36 -4.25 -3.80 -32.48
N GLU A 37 -4.51 -5.04 -32.87
CA GLU A 37 -5.60 -5.83 -32.32
C GLU A 37 -5.33 -6.10 -30.84
N ILE A 38 -5.51 -5.08 -30.01
CA ILE A 38 -5.89 -5.29 -28.62
C ILE A 38 -7.37 -5.63 -28.72
N ASN A 39 -7.68 -6.92 -28.65
CA ASN A 39 -9.05 -7.41 -28.68
C ASN A 39 -9.75 -6.89 -27.43
N ILE A 40 -10.42 -5.74 -27.55
CA ILE A 40 -11.13 -5.13 -26.45
C ILE A 40 -12.36 -6.00 -26.23
N LEU A 41 -12.43 -6.60 -25.06
CA LEU A 41 -13.62 -7.28 -24.58
C LEU A 41 -14.80 -6.30 -24.68
N LYS A 42 -15.79 -6.60 -25.49
CA LYS A 42 -17.07 -5.89 -25.50
C LYS A 42 -18.06 -6.66 -24.65
N GLY A 43 -18.88 -5.95 -23.87
CA GLY A 43 -19.94 -6.56 -23.08
C GLY A 43 -19.47 -7.13 -21.73
N TRP A 44 -18.20 -6.94 -21.35
CA TRP A 44 -17.71 -7.35 -20.03
C TRP A 44 -18.23 -6.45 -18.88
N GLU A 45 -18.63 -5.26 -19.22
CA GLU A 45 -19.16 -4.23 -18.30
C GLU A 45 -20.62 -4.49 -17.90
N LYS A 46 -21.36 -5.29 -18.69
CA LYS A 46 -22.78 -5.61 -18.47
C LYS A 46 -23.00 -6.48 -17.24
N ASP A 47 -24.23 -6.49 -16.74
CA ASP A 47 -24.68 -7.37 -15.67
C ASP A 47 -25.95 -8.14 -16.10
N PRO A 48 -25.89 -9.46 -16.37
CA PRO A 48 -24.68 -10.27 -16.48
C PRO A 48 -23.84 -9.93 -17.75
N PRO A 49 -22.51 -10.22 -17.72
CA PRO A 49 -21.65 -9.94 -18.86
C PRO A 49 -21.94 -10.86 -20.06
N GLU A 50 -21.55 -10.44 -21.26
CA GLU A 50 -21.55 -11.30 -22.41
C GLU A 50 -20.48 -12.40 -22.28
N LEU A 51 -20.88 -13.67 -22.44
CA LEU A 51 -19.98 -14.80 -22.15
C LEU A 51 -19.00 -15.08 -23.31
N ALA A 52 -19.39 -14.87 -24.56
CA ALA A 52 -18.51 -15.14 -25.69
C ALA A 52 -17.20 -14.31 -25.65
N PRO A 53 -17.22 -12.98 -25.42
CA PRO A 53 -16.01 -12.21 -25.22
C PRO A 53 -15.17 -12.66 -24.03
N LEU A 54 -15.78 -13.08 -22.93
CA LEU A 54 -15.05 -13.59 -21.76
C LEU A 54 -14.34 -14.92 -22.08
N VAL A 55 -14.95 -15.81 -22.85
CA VAL A 55 -14.30 -17.05 -23.32
C VAL A 55 -13.14 -16.74 -24.25
N ASP A 56 -13.29 -15.78 -25.15
CA ASP A 56 -12.22 -15.38 -26.07
C ASP A 56 -11.05 -14.69 -25.35
N PHE A 57 -11.31 -13.95 -24.28
CA PHE A 57 -10.28 -13.34 -23.44
C PHE A 57 -9.31 -14.39 -22.88
N THR A 58 -9.82 -15.55 -22.46
CA THR A 58 -8.98 -16.62 -21.89
C THR A 58 -7.96 -17.17 -22.88
N LYS A 59 -8.23 -17.11 -24.19
CA LYS A 59 -7.30 -17.57 -25.23
C LYS A 59 -6.03 -16.72 -25.30
N ASN A 60 -6.10 -15.46 -24.88
CA ASN A 60 -4.99 -14.51 -24.90
C ASN A 60 -4.33 -14.35 -23.52
N GLU A 61 -4.77 -15.12 -22.51
CA GLU A 61 -4.16 -15.09 -21.18
C GLU A 61 -2.72 -15.63 -21.20
N SER A 62 -2.01 -15.31 -20.12
CA SER A 62 -0.65 -15.80 -19.87
C SER A 62 -0.58 -17.33 -19.83
N ASN A 63 0.21 -17.92 -20.73
CA ASN A 63 0.50 -19.36 -20.67
C ASN A 63 1.48 -19.72 -19.51
N PHE A 64 1.94 -18.72 -18.74
CA PHE A 64 2.75 -18.88 -17.52
C PHE A 64 1.96 -18.73 -16.22
N ARG A 65 0.65 -18.44 -16.28
CA ARG A 65 -0.24 -18.18 -15.15
C ARG A 65 -0.19 -19.27 -14.08
N ILE A 66 -0.23 -20.56 -14.48
CA ILE A 66 -0.23 -21.68 -13.52
C ILE A 66 1.07 -21.74 -12.71
N ALA A 67 2.21 -21.42 -13.32
CA ALA A 67 3.49 -21.35 -12.60
C ALA A 67 3.46 -20.25 -11.51
N ILE A 68 2.88 -19.09 -11.82
CA ILE A 68 2.69 -18.01 -10.82
C ILE A 68 1.83 -18.48 -9.66
N ILE A 69 0.66 -19.06 -9.93
CA ILE A 69 -0.25 -19.56 -8.90
C ILE A 69 0.46 -20.60 -8.02
N ARG A 70 1.17 -21.53 -8.63
CA ARG A 70 1.92 -22.57 -7.90
C ARG A 70 2.98 -21.98 -7.00
N TYR A 71 3.78 -21.02 -7.51
CA TYR A 71 4.79 -20.33 -6.69
C TYR A 71 4.17 -19.66 -5.47
N ILE A 72 3.08 -18.93 -5.66
CA ILE A 72 2.38 -18.19 -4.59
C ILE A 72 1.88 -19.16 -3.51
N GLU A 73 1.18 -20.21 -3.92
CA GLU A 73 0.56 -21.14 -2.95
C GLU A 73 1.60 -21.99 -2.22
N ASP A 74 2.66 -22.42 -2.91
CA ASP A 74 3.78 -23.13 -2.26
C ASP A 74 4.49 -22.21 -1.25
N LYS A 75 4.76 -20.95 -1.60
CA LYS A 75 5.34 -19.94 -0.70
C LYS A 75 4.46 -19.72 0.55
N LYS A 76 3.14 -19.58 0.36
CA LYS A 76 2.19 -19.45 1.48
C LYS A 76 2.21 -20.68 2.38
N SER A 77 2.28 -21.88 1.81
CA SER A 77 2.33 -23.14 2.57
C SER A 77 3.62 -23.28 3.37
N ILE A 78 4.76 -22.91 2.79
CA ILE A 78 6.04 -22.84 3.49
C ILE A 78 5.96 -21.84 4.66
N ASN A 79 5.39 -20.66 4.43
CA ASN A 79 5.25 -19.64 5.46
C ASN A 79 4.37 -20.11 6.64
N ARG A 80 3.28 -20.84 6.37
CA ARG A 80 2.44 -21.43 7.44
C ARG A 80 3.17 -22.49 8.23
N ARG A 81 3.96 -23.35 7.55
CA ARG A 81 4.71 -24.42 8.23
C ARG A 81 5.88 -23.90 9.05
N TYR A 82 6.60 -22.92 8.55
CA TYR A 82 7.75 -22.29 9.19
C TYR A 82 7.36 -20.93 9.74
N GLU A 83 6.52 -20.91 10.77
CA GLU A 83 5.89 -19.68 11.27
C GLU A 83 6.81 -18.77 12.10
N VAL A 84 7.90 -19.30 12.68
CA VAL A 84 8.84 -18.52 13.50
C VAL A 84 9.66 -17.60 12.61
N LEU A 85 9.35 -16.30 12.63
CA LEU A 85 9.74 -15.34 11.60
C LEU A 85 11.25 -15.22 11.38
N LEU A 86 12.04 -14.97 12.41
CA LEU A 86 13.49 -14.82 12.29
C LEU A 86 14.27 -16.14 12.52
N SER A 87 13.60 -17.28 12.36
CA SER A 87 14.21 -18.60 12.49
C SER A 87 15.23 -18.86 11.35
N PRO A 88 16.46 -19.31 11.67
CA PRO A 88 17.41 -19.73 10.65
C PRO A 88 16.89 -20.87 9.76
N VAL A 89 16.05 -21.77 10.31
CA VAL A 89 15.42 -22.87 9.57
C VAL A 89 14.43 -22.32 8.54
N ARG A 90 13.58 -21.37 8.93
CA ARG A 90 12.67 -20.67 8.02
C ARG A 90 13.43 -19.97 6.91
N HIS A 91 14.44 -19.16 7.25
CA HIS A 91 15.22 -18.41 6.28
C HIS A 91 15.95 -19.32 5.29
N LYS A 92 16.54 -20.42 5.80
CA LYS A 92 17.16 -21.43 4.93
C LYS A 92 16.13 -22.05 3.99
N ARG A 93 14.97 -22.46 4.51
CA ARG A 93 13.93 -23.12 3.71
C ARG A 93 13.37 -22.21 2.61
N LEU A 94 13.14 -20.93 2.92
CA LEU A 94 12.68 -19.94 1.94
C LEU A 94 13.76 -19.64 0.90
N ARG A 95 15.02 -19.50 1.33
CA ARG A 95 16.15 -19.30 0.41
C ARG A 95 16.29 -20.47 -0.56
N ASP A 96 16.24 -21.70 -0.05
CA ASP A 96 16.32 -22.91 -0.88
C ASP A 96 15.16 -22.97 -1.89
N PHE A 97 13.95 -22.59 -1.47
CA PHE A 97 12.77 -22.49 -2.33
C PHE A 97 12.97 -21.48 -3.45
N HIS A 98 13.37 -20.26 -3.12
CA HIS A 98 13.59 -19.20 -4.11
C HIS A 98 14.71 -19.53 -5.09
N LEU A 99 15.81 -20.10 -4.61
CA LEU A 99 16.92 -20.53 -5.46
C LEU A 99 16.52 -21.70 -6.38
N ALA A 100 15.69 -22.62 -5.91
CA ALA A 100 15.16 -23.72 -6.74
C ALA A 100 14.26 -23.16 -7.85
N TRP A 101 13.35 -22.25 -7.56
CA TRP A 101 12.54 -21.57 -8.57
C TRP A 101 13.37 -20.77 -9.56
N GLN A 102 14.42 -20.08 -9.08
CA GLN A 102 15.33 -19.34 -9.98
C GLN A 102 16.05 -20.28 -10.97
N ARG A 103 16.45 -21.49 -10.54
CA ARG A 103 17.03 -22.50 -11.43
C ARG A 103 16.01 -22.96 -12.48
N ARG A 104 14.78 -23.32 -12.06
CA ARG A 104 13.72 -23.74 -12.98
C ARG A 104 13.35 -22.66 -14.01
N LEU A 105 13.32 -21.39 -13.59
CA LEU A 105 13.12 -20.28 -14.52
C LEU A 105 14.22 -20.18 -15.59
N LYS A 106 15.48 -20.49 -15.22
CA LYS A 106 16.59 -20.48 -16.19
C LYS A 106 16.52 -21.64 -17.19
N GLU A 107 15.98 -22.79 -16.78
CA GLU A 107 15.82 -23.99 -17.60
C GLU A 107 14.68 -23.83 -18.65
N LEU A 108 13.65 -23.03 -18.32
CA LEU A 108 12.52 -22.80 -19.22
C LEU A 108 12.97 -22.05 -20.49
N ASP A 109 12.55 -22.50 -21.66
CA ASP A 109 12.71 -21.72 -22.88
C ASP A 109 11.73 -20.52 -22.87
N PHE A 110 12.28 -19.31 -22.74
CA PHE A 110 11.53 -18.07 -22.64
C PHE A 110 10.72 -17.76 -23.91
N GLU A 111 11.20 -18.19 -25.08
CA GLU A 111 10.55 -17.91 -26.35
C GLU A 111 9.32 -18.78 -26.59
N THR A 112 9.11 -19.84 -25.80
CA THR A 112 7.88 -20.63 -25.83
C THR A 112 6.71 -19.96 -25.13
N LEU A 113 6.98 -18.88 -24.39
CA LEU A 113 5.96 -18.10 -23.72
C LEU A 113 5.34 -17.09 -24.68
N ASN A 114 4.00 -16.97 -24.61
CA ASN A 114 3.35 -15.85 -25.28
C ASN A 114 3.72 -14.53 -24.57
N HIS A 115 3.42 -13.40 -25.17
CA HIS A 115 3.81 -12.09 -24.64
C HIS A 115 3.32 -11.84 -23.19
N GLU A 116 2.10 -12.25 -22.86
CA GLU A 116 1.56 -12.19 -21.50
C GLU A 116 2.33 -13.11 -20.53
N GLY A 117 2.74 -14.29 -21.00
CA GLY A 117 3.59 -15.22 -20.24
C GLY A 117 5.00 -14.70 -20.04
N GLN A 118 5.58 -14.01 -21.00
CA GLN A 118 6.88 -13.33 -20.86
C GLN A 118 6.83 -12.22 -19.81
N ILE A 119 5.74 -11.43 -19.78
CA ILE A 119 5.50 -10.42 -18.75
C ILE A 119 5.46 -11.08 -17.36
N ASP A 120 4.71 -12.14 -17.20
CA ASP A 120 4.55 -12.85 -15.94
C ASP A 120 5.86 -13.52 -15.49
N TYR A 121 6.64 -14.08 -16.42
CA TYR A 121 7.98 -14.61 -16.14
C TYR A 121 8.91 -13.53 -15.56
N ILE A 122 8.95 -12.34 -16.18
CA ILE A 122 9.77 -11.21 -15.71
C ILE A 122 9.31 -10.77 -14.33
N ALA A 123 8.00 -10.64 -14.10
CA ALA A 123 7.43 -10.27 -12.80
C ALA A 123 7.83 -11.28 -11.71
N LEU A 124 7.70 -12.59 -11.96
CA LEU A 124 8.11 -13.63 -11.02
C LEU A 124 9.62 -13.62 -10.78
N SER A 125 10.42 -13.48 -11.82
CA SER A 125 11.89 -13.41 -11.70
C SER A 125 12.32 -12.25 -10.80
N ASN A 126 11.70 -11.07 -10.96
CA ASN A 126 11.99 -9.91 -10.12
C ASN A 126 11.50 -10.10 -8.69
N GLN A 127 10.33 -10.73 -8.48
CA GLN A 127 9.83 -11.07 -7.14
C GLN A 127 10.78 -11.99 -6.39
N ILE A 128 11.29 -13.04 -7.05
CA ILE A 128 12.24 -13.98 -6.43
C ILE A 128 13.55 -13.27 -6.03
N LYS A 129 14.07 -12.39 -6.88
CA LYS A 129 15.27 -11.60 -6.57
C LYS A 129 15.04 -10.72 -5.35
N TYR A 130 13.92 -10.03 -5.31
CA TYR A 130 13.52 -9.19 -4.17
C TYR A 130 13.40 -9.99 -2.88
N ASP A 131 12.70 -11.14 -2.91
CA ASP A 131 12.52 -12.00 -1.74
C ASP A 131 13.88 -12.48 -1.18
N LEU A 132 14.84 -12.81 -2.05
CA LEU A 132 16.19 -13.19 -1.65
C LEU A 132 16.96 -12.04 -0.98
N GLU A 133 16.84 -10.81 -1.48
CA GLU A 133 17.45 -9.62 -0.86
C GLU A 133 16.80 -9.30 0.49
N MET A 134 15.47 -9.45 0.61
CA MET A 134 14.77 -9.24 1.89
C MET A 134 15.17 -10.30 2.94
N LEU A 135 15.44 -11.53 2.56
CA LEU A 135 15.98 -12.53 3.48
C LEU A 135 17.37 -12.16 4.00
N LYS A 136 18.24 -11.58 3.17
CA LYS A 136 19.56 -11.06 3.63
C LYS A 136 19.39 -9.92 4.63
N LEU A 137 18.47 -9.00 4.35
CA LEU A 137 18.15 -7.90 5.27
C LEU A 137 17.62 -8.43 6.61
N ALA A 138 16.70 -9.41 6.57
CA ALA A 138 16.16 -10.05 7.77
C ALA A 138 17.23 -10.78 8.59
N ASP A 139 18.18 -11.49 7.94
CA ASP A 139 19.31 -12.13 8.61
C ASP A 139 20.21 -11.12 9.35
N ARG A 140 20.42 -9.95 8.75
CA ARG A 140 21.19 -8.85 9.40
C ARG A 140 20.42 -8.30 10.60
N GLN A 141 19.15 -7.98 10.44
CA GLN A 141 18.31 -7.46 11.53
C GLN A 141 18.18 -8.46 12.69
N ALA A 142 18.09 -9.77 12.40
CA ALA A 142 18.10 -10.81 13.43
C ALA A 142 19.39 -10.76 14.29
N LYS A 143 20.56 -10.59 13.65
CA LYS A 143 21.83 -10.45 14.37
C LYS A 143 21.89 -9.17 15.23
N GLU A 144 21.37 -8.06 14.71
CA GLU A 144 21.35 -6.77 15.43
C GLU A 144 20.51 -6.81 16.71
N ILE A 145 19.45 -7.61 16.75
CA ILE A 145 18.58 -7.72 17.92
C ILE A 145 18.90 -8.92 18.83
N ALA A 146 19.73 -9.86 18.38
CA ALA A 146 20.07 -11.08 19.12
C ALA A 146 20.51 -10.83 20.57
N PRO A 147 21.28 -9.76 20.92
CA PRO A 147 21.66 -9.48 22.29
C PRO A 147 20.49 -9.23 23.27
N LEU A 148 19.30 -8.94 22.75
CA LEU A 148 18.07 -8.77 23.56
C LEU A 148 17.21 -10.03 23.61
N LEU A 149 17.54 -11.08 22.84
CA LEU A 149 16.76 -12.32 22.73
C LEU A 149 17.58 -13.59 22.99
N PRO A 150 18.41 -13.69 24.06
CA PRO A 150 19.24 -14.87 24.27
C PRO A 150 18.43 -16.14 24.58
N PHE A 151 17.16 -16.01 24.96
CA PHE A 151 16.20 -17.08 25.20
C PHE A 151 15.45 -17.52 23.92
N GLY A 152 15.55 -16.76 22.84
CA GLY A 152 14.71 -16.91 21.65
C GLY A 152 14.80 -18.31 21.00
N ASP A 153 15.99 -18.90 21.00
CA ASP A 153 16.21 -20.25 20.46
C ASP A 153 15.47 -21.34 21.23
N LYS A 154 15.30 -21.20 22.55
CA LYS A 154 14.55 -22.16 23.36
C LYS A 154 13.09 -22.19 22.93
N ILE A 155 12.44 -21.04 22.78
CA ILE A 155 11.05 -20.93 22.32
C ILE A 155 10.92 -21.48 20.89
N ARG A 156 11.83 -21.09 20.01
CA ARG A 156 11.85 -21.54 18.61
C ARG A 156 11.93 -23.07 18.53
N LEU A 157 12.84 -23.69 19.26
CA LEU A 157 13.07 -25.14 19.23
C LEU A 157 11.86 -25.94 19.74
N LEU A 158 11.18 -25.49 20.80
CA LEU A 158 9.94 -26.10 21.27
C LEU A 158 8.92 -26.23 20.13
N GLN A 159 8.63 -25.13 19.44
CA GLN A 159 7.65 -25.09 18.37
C GLN A 159 8.11 -25.84 17.10
N GLU A 160 9.37 -25.71 16.70
CA GLU A 160 9.90 -26.40 15.54
C GLU A 160 9.91 -27.94 15.76
N ASN A 161 10.29 -28.38 16.95
CA ASN A 161 10.23 -29.82 17.32
C ASN A 161 8.79 -30.35 17.25
N ARG A 162 7.80 -29.62 17.77
CA ARG A 162 6.38 -29.96 17.62
C ARG A 162 5.98 -30.10 16.16
N HIS A 163 6.36 -29.13 15.33
CA HIS A 163 6.08 -29.16 13.89
C HIS A 163 6.82 -30.29 13.16
N ASP A 164 7.98 -30.71 13.67
CA ASP A 164 8.72 -31.91 13.19
C ASP A 164 8.16 -33.21 13.73
N ARG A 165 7.02 -33.18 14.46
CA ARG A 165 6.33 -34.33 15.02
C ARG A 165 7.19 -35.09 16.06
N LYS A 166 8.12 -34.41 16.70
CA LYS A 166 8.86 -34.95 17.82
C LYS A 166 7.97 -34.96 19.06
N ARG A 167 8.03 -36.05 19.82
CA ARG A 167 7.31 -36.10 21.09
C ARG A 167 7.95 -35.13 22.07
N VAL A 168 7.11 -34.43 22.81
CA VAL A 168 7.53 -33.54 23.89
C VAL A 168 7.57 -34.33 25.19
N ASP A 169 8.69 -34.27 25.90
CA ASP A 169 8.73 -34.67 27.30
C ASP A 169 8.18 -33.53 28.15
N PRO A 170 7.08 -33.73 28.91
CA PRO A 170 6.45 -32.67 29.69
C PRO A 170 7.34 -32.07 30.78
N ARG A 171 8.25 -32.85 31.37
CA ARG A 171 9.18 -32.36 32.39
C ARG A 171 10.30 -31.53 31.78
N GLU A 172 10.84 -32.00 30.65
CA GLU A 172 11.83 -31.23 29.89
C GLU A 172 11.23 -29.90 29.42
N ALA A 173 10.00 -29.91 28.89
CA ALA A 173 9.29 -28.71 28.48
C ALA A 173 9.11 -27.71 29.66
N ALA A 174 8.69 -28.19 30.82
CA ALA A 174 8.56 -27.41 32.04
C ALA A 174 9.90 -26.80 32.46
N THR A 175 10.98 -27.55 32.44
CA THR A 175 12.33 -27.07 32.74
C THR A 175 12.75 -25.95 31.77
N ILE A 176 12.54 -26.13 30.48
CA ILE A 176 12.84 -25.10 29.45
C ILE A 176 12.03 -23.83 29.72
N LEU A 177 10.75 -23.95 30.07
CA LEU A 177 9.87 -22.81 30.39
C LEU A 177 10.34 -22.06 31.62
N ASP A 178 10.74 -22.76 32.71
CA ASP A 178 11.33 -22.14 33.89
C ASP A 178 12.65 -21.42 33.57
N GLU A 179 13.51 -22.04 32.78
CA GLU A 179 14.76 -21.39 32.31
C GLU A 179 14.50 -20.11 31.52
N ILE A 180 13.48 -20.12 30.63
CA ILE A 180 13.06 -18.91 29.90
C ILE A 180 12.59 -17.83 30.90
N ALA A 181 11.70 -18.19 31.83
CA ALA A 181 11.17 -17.24 32.81
C ALA A 181 12.29 -16.61 33.64
N ASN A 182 13.20 -17.43 34.17
CA ASN A 182 14.32 -16.97 35.01
C ASN A 182 15.30 -16.08 34.22
N GLN A 183 15.65 -16.45 32.99
CA GLN A 183 16.54 -15.67 32.14
C GLN A 183 15.90 -14.31 31.77
N VAL A 184 14.63 -14.31 31.39
CA VAL A 184 13.89 -13.10 31.00
C VAL A 184 13.69 -12.16 32.21
N ASN A 185 13.37 -12.70 33.40
CA ASN A 185 13.25 -11.91 34.62
C ASN A 185 14.59 -11.27 35.02
N SER A 186 15.70 -11.97 34.87
CA SER A 186 17.05 -11.42 35.10
C SER A 186 17.36 -10.24 34.17
N LEU A 187 17.05 -10.38 32.87
CA LEU A 187 17.21 -9.30 31.88
C LEU A 187 16.32 -8.11 32.22
N THR A 188 15.08 -8.36 32.59
CA THR A 188 14.11 -7.32 32.99
C THR A 188 14.60 -6.53 34.18
N ASN A 189 15.01 -7.22 35.26
CA ASN A 189 15.51 -6.59 36.48
C ASN A 189 16.77 -5.76 36.23
N SER A 190 17.71 -6.28 35.42
CA SER A 190 18.91 -5.54 35.03
C SER A 190 18.56 -4.25 34.28
N LEU A 191 17.58 -4.29 33.38
CA LEU A 191 17.16 -3.13 32.60
C LEU A 191 16.44 -2.09 33.47
N ILE A 192 15.57 -2.52 34.37
CA ILE A 192 14.86 -1.65 35.32
C ILE A 192 15.86 -0.97 36.28
N SER A 193 16.82 -1.70 36.84
CA SER A 193 17.84 -1.16 37.72
C SER A 193 18.64 -0.05 37.01
N LYS A 194 19.15 -0.32 35.83
CA LYS A 194 19.86 0.68 35.02
C LYS A 194 18.98 1.88 34.64
N GLY A 195 17.70 1.65 34.34
CA GLY A 195 16.74 2.71 34.06
C GLY A 195 16.49 3.64 35.25
N LYS A 196 16.48 3.10 36.46
CA LYS A 196 16.39 3.90 37.71
C LYS A 196 17.67 4.73 37.96
N GLU A 197 18.84 4.15 37.73
CA GLU A 197 20.14 4.84 37.87
C GLU A 197 20.28 6.00 36.86
N THR A 198 19.80 5.83 35.63
CA THR A 198 19.85 6.87 34.58
C THR A 198 18.67 7.84 34.60
N ASN A 199 17.74 7.66 35.54
CA ASN A 199 16.51 8.44 35.65
C ASN A 199 15.67 8.49 34.34
N GLY A 200 15.72 7.41 33.56
CA GLY A 200 14.96 7.33 32.31
C GLY A 200 15.49 6.33 31.29
N ILE A 201 15.87 6.81 30.12
CA ILE A 201 16.31 5.96 29.01
C ILE A 201 17.73 5.43 29.25
N VAL A 202 17.88 4.12 29.12
CA VAL A 202 19.19 3.45 29.19
C VAL A 202 19.84 3.51 27.80
N VAL A 203 20.91 4.26 27.68
CA VAL A 203 21.70 4.32 26.44
C VAL A 203 22.64 3.13 26.39
N ARG A 204 22.48 2.30 25.39
CA ARG A 204 23.37 1.18 25.09
C ARG A 204 24.13 1.49 23.80
N LYS A 205 25.46 1.30 23.82
CA LYS A 205 26.30 1.52 22.62
C LYS A 205 26.04 0.50 21.51
N ASP A 206 25.60 -0.70 21.88
CA ASP A 206 25.34 -1.84 20.99
C ASP A 206 23.89 -1.95 20.49
N ILE A 207 22.96 -1.18 21.06
CA ILE A 207 21.52 -1.28 20.74
C ILE A 207 20.94 0.11 20.50
N SER A 208 20.48 0.36 19.30
CA SER A 208 19.70 1.56 18.97
C SER A 208 18.23 1.41 19.42
N SER A 209 17.52 2.55 19.59
CA SER A 209 16.07 2.54 19.87
C SER A 209 15.27 1.80 18.79
N ILE A 210 15.70 1.85 17.52
CA ILE A 210 15.12 1.11 16.41
C ILE A 210 15.28 -0.41 16.62
N ASN A 211 16.50 -0.86 17.00
CA ASN A 211 16.75 -2.27 17.24
C ASN A 211 16.06 -2.76 18.52
N ALA A 212 15.97 -1.92 19.56
CA ALA A 212 15.16 -2.21 20.74
C ALA A 212 13.67 -2.36 20.40
N TRP A 213 13.14 -1.49 19.55
CA TRP A 213 11.78 -1.62 19.03
C TRP A 213 11.57 -2.91 18.24
N ARG A 214 12.48 -3.23 17.29
CA ARG A 214 12.46 -4.49 16.54
C ARG A 214 12.48 -5.71 17.48
N ALA A 215 13.37 -5.68 18.48
CA ALA A 215 13.45 -6.74 19.50
C ALA A 215 12.14 -6.91 20.26
N SER A 216 11.52 -5.82 20.71
CA SER A 216 10.23 -5.89 21.41
C SER A 216 9.13 -6.53 20.55
N LYS A 217 9.11 -6.26 19.24
CA LYS A 217 8.17 -6.90 18.31
C LYS A 217 8.48 -8.38 18.09
N GLN A 218 9.75 -8.74 17.99
CA GLN A 218 10.15 -10.14 17.86
C GLN A 218 9.83 -10.94 19.13
N ILE A 219 9.98 -10.36 20.33
CA ILE A 219 9.60 -11.01 21.58
C ILE A 219 8.08 -11.23 21.64
N GLN A 220 7.27 -10.25 21.24
CA GLN A 220 5.82 -10.43 21.14
C GLN A 220 5.45 -11.55 20.15
N HIS A 221 6.16 -11.66 19.03
CA HIS A 221 5.96 -12.78 18.10
C HIS A 221 6.33 -14.13 18.73
N LEU A 222 7.49 -14.23 19.38
CA LEU A 222 7.91 -15.44 20.08
C LEU A 222 6.96 -15.82 21.22
N GLN A 223 6.36 -14.86 21.90
CA GLN A 223 5.33 -15.08 22.90
C GLN A 223 4.10 -15.76 22.28
N GLY A 224 3.61 -15.27 21.12
CA GLY A 224 2.53 -15.94 20.38
C GLY A 224 2.91 -17.34 19.87
N VAL A 225 4.17 -17.55 19.48
CA VAL A 225 4.70 -18.89 19.13
C VAL A 225 4.66 -19.82 20.34
N LEU A 226 5.05 -19.32 21.51
CA LEU A 226 5.01 -20.09 22.75
C LEU A 226 3.58 -20.41 23.20
N GLU A 227 2.66 -19.47 23.03
CA GLU A 227 1.21 -19.65 23.26
C GLU A 227 0.66 -20.77 22.35
N ASN A 228 0.98 -20.75 21.05
CA ASN A 228 0.57 -21.78 20.10
C ASN A 228 1.14 -23.17 20.46
N PHE A 229 2.37 -23.21 20.96
CA PHE A 229 2.97 -24.44 21.47
C PHE A 229 2.23 -24.96 22.69
N ASN A 230 2.02 -24.11 23.70
CA ASN A 230 1.35 -24.48 24.95
C ASN A 230 -0.10 -24.93 24.71
N THR A 231 -0.88 -24.16 23.95
CA THR A 231 -2.30 -24.43 23.66
C THR A 231 -2.51 -25.78 22.94
N PHE A 232 -1.49 -26.28 22.25
CA PHE A 232 -1.56 -27.60 21.61
C PHE A 232 -1.60 -28.73 22.63
N TYR A 233 -0.96 -28.60 23.79
CA TYR A 233 -0.83 -29.64 24.81
C TYR A 233 -1.67 -29.38 26.07
N ASP A 234 -1.73 -28.12 26.55
CA ASP A 234 -2.41 -27.77 27.80
C ASP A 234 -3.92 -28.03 27.72
N GLY A 235 -4.44 -28.74 28.73
CA GLY A 235 -5.83 -29.19 28.79
C GLY A 235 -6.14 -30.41 27.93
N TYR A 236 -5.19 -30.88 27.12
CA TYR A 236 -5.32 -32.03 26.24
C TYR A 236 -4.44 -33.21 26.69
N ASP A 237 -3.16 -32.95 26.99
CA ASP A 237 -2.23 -33.88 27.62
C ASP A 237 -2.21 -33.59 29.13
N PRO A 238 -2.75 -34.50 29.97
CA PRO A 238 -2.84 -34.26 31.42
C PRO A 238 -1.47 -34.20 32.10
N ILE A 239 -0.46 -34.88 31.57
CA ILE A 239 0.89 -34.87 32.14
C ILE A 239 1.60 -33.57 31.77
N TYR A 240 1.46 -33.13 30.54
CA TYR A 240 1.96 -31.83 30.13
C TYR A 240 1.29 -30.72 30.94
N THR A 241 -0.03 -30.74 31.06
CA THR A 241 -0.81 -29.77 31.83
C THR A 241 -0.34 -29.72 33.30
N TRP A 242 -0.08 -30.87 33.90
CA TRP A 242 0.42 -30.96 35.27
C TRP A 242 1.81 -30.30 35.45
N TRP A 243 2.75 -30.60 34.55
CA TRP A 243 4.12 -30.11 34.67
C TRP A 243 4.33 -28.70 34.13
N ALA A 244 3.72 -28.33 33.02
CA ALA A 244 4.10 -27.17 32.22
C ALA A 244 3.19 -25.95 32.40
N ARG A 245 1.97 -26.09 32.95
CA ARG A 245 1.01 -24.97 33.07
C ARG A 245 1.56 -23.80 33.85
N GLU A 246 2.08 -24.03 35.03
CA GLU A 246 2.63 -22.95 35.87
C GLU A 246 3.92 -22.37 35.28
N PRO A 247 4.95 -23.18 34.87
CA PRO A 247 6.10 -22.64 34.16
C PRO A 247 5.78 -21.83 32.92
N TYR A 248 4.77 -22.24 32.14
CA TYR A 248 4.30 -21.47 30.99
C TYR A 248 3.76 -20.10 31.40
N SER A 249 2.89 -20.08 32.41
CA SER A 249 2.31 -18.83 32.93
C SER A 249 3.39 -17.84 33.38
N GLN A 250 4.43 -18.35 34.07
CA GLN A 250 5.57 -17.55 34.51
C GLN A 250 6.42 -17.05 33.34
N ALA A 251 6.66 -17.88 32.33
CA ALA A 251 7.40 -17.50 31.12
C ALA A 251 6.64 -16.42 30.31
N ASP A 252 5.34 -16.58 30.13
CA ASP A 252 4.48 -15.64 29.41
C ASP A 252 4.45 -14.27 30.10
N LEU A 253 4.26 -14.26 31.43
CA LEU A 253 4.31 -13.04 32.24
C LEU A 253 5.68 -12.37 32.18
N ALA A 254 6.77 -13.13 32.27
CA ALA A 254 8.13 -12.61 32.17
C ALA A 254 8.37 -11.94 30.82
N LEU A 255 7.98 -12.58 29.70
CA LEU A 255 8.09 -12.02 28.34
C LEU A 255 7.29 -10.71 28.23
N THR A 256 6.06 -10.67 28.74
CA THR A 256 5.21 -9.46 28.77
C THR A 256 5.92 -8.32 29.51
N ASN A 257 6.48 -8.58 30.68
CA ASN A 257 7.17 -7.58 31.49
C ASN A 257 8.48 -7.10 30.81
N TYR A 258 9.20 -7.99 30.16
CA TYR A 258 10.41 -7.65 29.43
C TYR A 258 10.13 -6.75 28.23
N VAL A 259 9.09 -7.05 27.45
CA VAL A 259 8.61 -6.16 26.36
C VAL A 259 8.32 -4.77 26.89
N LYS A 260 7.59 -4.65 28.00
CA LYS A 260 7.30 -3.35 28.65
C LYS A 260 8.58 -2.63 29.05
N ALA A 261 9.52 -3.35 29.68
CA ALA A 261 10.79 -2.77 30.11
C ALA A 261 11.64 -2.29 28.92
N ILE A 262 11.75 -3.08 27.82
CA ILE A 262 12.43 -2.63 26.59
C ILE A 262 11.76 -1.38 26.04
N GLN A 263 10.43 -1.37 25.93
CA GLN A 263 9.69 -0.25 25.38
C GLN A 263 9.87 1.02 26.25
N GLU A 264 9.87 0.88 27.57
CA GLU A 264 10.03 2.01 28.48
C GLU A 264 11.48 2.52 28.52
N TYR A 265 12.45 1.63 28.74
CA TYR A 265 13.82 2.03 29.06
C TYR A 265 14.76 2.10 27.86
N LEU A 266 14.49 1.43 26.74
CA LEU A 266 15.32 1.48 25.53
C LEU A 266 14.66 2.24 24.38
N VAL A 267 13.33 2.28 24.33
CA VAL A 267 12.58 2.97 23.25
C VAL A 267 12.01 4.30 23.71
N GLY A 268 11.67 4.44 25.01
CA GLY A 268 11.09 5.67 25.57
C GLY A 268 9.56 5.71 25.51
N ILE A 269 8.88 4.57 25.37
CA ILE A 269 7.42 4.48 25.41
C ILE A 269 6.98 4.36 26.86
N LYS A 270 6.43 5.44 27.42
CA LYS A 270 5.98 5.48 28.83
C LYS A 270 4.46 5.44 28.93
N PRO A 271 3.88 4.70 29.89
CA PRO A 271 2.44 4.72 30.15
C PRO A 271 1.91 6.14 30.37
N GLY A 272 0.78 6.47 29.76
CA GLY A 272 0.14 7.78 29.90
C GLY A 272 0.88 8.96 29.26
N LYS A 273 2.01 8.73 28.59
CA LYS A 273 2.74 9.75 27.84
C LYS A 273 2.60 9.52 26.33
N LYS A 274 2.76 10.59 25.55
CA LYS A 274 2.80 10.50 24.10
C LYS A 274 3.99 9.63 23.68
N SER A 275 3.72 8.56 22.93
CA SER A 275 4.76 7.67 22.45
C SER A 275 5.65 8.35 21.40
N PRO A 276 6.97 8.14 21.43
CA PRO A 276 7.86 8.60 20.36
C PRO A 276 7.46 7.99 19.02
N ILE A 277 7.85 8.63 17.94
CA ILE A 277 7.79 8.02 16.61
C ILE A 277 9.08 7.22 16.44
N ILE A 278 8.96 5.93 16.19
CA ILE A 278 10.09 5.07 15.86
C ILE A 278 9.78 4.43 14.51
N GLY A 279 10.59 4.70 13.53
CA GLY A 279 10.47 4.11 12.21
C GLY A 279 11.27 2.81 12.06
N ASN A 280 11.22 2.23 10.87
CA ASN A 280 11.94 1.00 10.51
C ASN A 280 12.69 1.20 9.19
N PRO A 281 13.84 1.90 9.16
CA PRO A 281 14.58 2.20 7.95
C PRO A 281 15.15 0.92 7.32
N VAL A 282 15.13 0.86 5.98
CA VAL A 282 15.65 -0.28 5.19
C VAL A 282 16.95 0.03 4.48
N MET A 283 17.45 1.25 4.63
CA MET A 283 18.68 1.76 4.05
C MET A 283 18.69 1.69 2.50
N ALA A 284 19.77 2.11 1.88
CA ALA A 284 19.90 2.17 0.43
C ALA A 284 19.70 0.82 -0.26
N GLU A 285 20.11 -0.27 0.38
CA GLU A 285 20.02 -1.63 -0.15
C GLU A 285 18.56 -2.08 -0.27
N GLY A 286 17.77 -1.92 0.79
CA GLY A 286 16.35 -2.28 0.78
C GLY A 286 15.54 -1.44 -0.20
N LEU A 287 15.86 -0.12 -0.30
CA LEU A 287 15.23 0.75 -1.30
C LEU A 287 15.59 0.31 -2.73
N SER A 288 16.86 0.01 -3.00
CA SER A 288 17.31 -0.42 -4.34
C SER A 288 16.67 -1.74 -4.76
N ALA A 289 16.54 -2.69 -3.84
CA ALA A 289 15.85 -3.95 -4.10
C ALA A 289 14.37 -3.72 -4.44
N GLY A 290 13.69 -2.84 -3.71
CA GLY A 290 12.29 -2.47 -3.98
C GLY A 290 12.12 -1.74 -5.31
N LEU A 291 13.00 -0.80 -5.66
CA LEU A 291 12.97 -0.10 -6.94
C LEU A 291 13.19 -1.06 -8.12
N ALA A 292 14.11 -2.02 -7.97
CA ALA A 292 14.33 -3.07 -8.98
C ALA A 292 13.10 -3.98 -9.14
N LEU A 293 12.43 -4.36 -8.04
CA LEU A 293 11.18 -5.12 -8.06
C LEU A 293 10.10 -4.42 -8.90
N HIS A 294 9.94 -3.12 -8.68
CA HIS A 294 8.92 -2.30 -9.34
C HIS A 294 9.38 -1.73 -10.69
N MET A 295 10.59 -2.10 -11.13
CA MET A 295 11.18 -1.68 -12.41
C MET A 295 11.26 -0.16 -12.56
N ILE A 296 11.65 0.53 -11.48
CA ILE A 296 11.87 1.98 -11.47
C ILE A 296 13.35 2.24 -11.84
N PRO A 297 13.63 3.00 -12.92
CA PRO A 297 15.00 3.22 -13.40
C PRO A 297 15.80 4.24 -12.59
N TYR A 298 15.15 4.96 -11.68
CA TYR A 298 15.76 6.03 -10.89
C TYR A 298 16.29 5.54 -9.55
N SER A 299 17.42 6.08 -9.12
CA SER A 299 17.94 5.92 -7.75
C SER A 299 17.08 6.68 -6.74
N PRO A 300 17.14 6.34 -5.43
CA PRO A 300 16.45 7.09 -4.40
C PRO A 300 16.79 8.60 -4.40
N LYS A 301 18.04 8.96 -4.68
CA LYS A 301 18.47 10.36 -4.76
C LYS A 301 17.84 11.11 -5.96
N GLU A 302 17.71 10.44 -7.10
CA GLU A 302 17.03 11.02 -8.26
C GLU A 302 15.53 11.18 -8.01
N LEU A 303 14.89 10.22 -7.32
CA LEU A 303 13.49 10.32 -6.94
C LEU A 303 13.23 11.47 -5.96
N ILE A 304 14.13 11.73 -5.00
CA ILE A 304 14.05 12.92 -4.13
C ILE A 304 14.06 14.20 -4.97
N LYS A 305 14.99 14.31 -5.93
CA LYS A 305 15.04 15.47 -6.85
C LYS A 305 13.78 15.61 -7.70
N ILE A 306 13.17 14.50 -8.13
CA ILE A 306 11.88 14.51 -8.82
C ILE A 306 10.79 15.06 -7.87
N GLY A 307 10.72 14.57 -6.63
CA GLY A 307 9.80 15.07 -5.63
C GLY A 307 9.94 16.57 -5.35
N GLU A 308 11.17 17.09 -5.28
CA GLU A 308 11.47 18.50 -5.10
C GLU A 308 10.99 19.35 -6.31
N LYS A 309 11.20 18.87 -7.53
CA LYS A 309 10.73 19.55 -8.76
C LYS A 309 9.20 19.58 -8.85
N GLU A 310 8.55 18.45 -8.58
CA GLU A 310 7.08 18.38 -8.53
C GLU A 310 6.54 19.32 -7.45
N ARG A 311 7.11 19.30 -6.26
CA ARG A 311 6.76 20.22 -5.18
C ARG A 311 6.87 21.68 -5.59
N ALA A 312 7.97 22.08 -6.22
CA ALA A 312 8.18 23.45 -6.67
C ALA A 312 7.12 23.89 -7.71
N TRP A 313 6.79 23.01 -8.65
CA TRP A 313 5.73 23.26 -9.62
C TRP A 313 4.35 23.38 -8.94
N ILE A 314 4.01 22.48 -8.03
CA ILE A 314 2.73 22.52 -7.31
C ILE A 314 2.57 23.81 -6.52
N ILE A 315 3.59 24.25 -5.81
CA ILE A 315 3.56 25.54 -5.06
C ILE A 315 3.35 26.71 -6.00
N LYS A 316 3.93 26.69 -7.21
CA LYS A 316 3.69 27.71 -8.22
C LYS A 316 2.21 27.74 -8.66
N GLU A 317 1.62 26.56 -8.92
CA GLU A 317 0.20 26.48 -9.28
C GLU A 317 -0.71 26.89 -8.11
N PHE A 318 -0.37 26.49 -6.89
CA PHE A 318 -1.08 26.91 -5.69
C PHE A 318 -1.14 28.44 -5.53
N LYS A 319 0.01 29.11 -5.75
CA LYS A 319 0.06 30.59 -5.70
C LYS A 319 -0.80 31.25 -6.77
N LYS A 320 -0.93 30.66 -7.96
CA LYS A 320 -1.86 31.17 -8.98
C LYS A 320 -3.31 31.10 -8.49
N VAL A 321 -3.73 29.94 -8.01
CA VAL A 321 -5.09 29.75 -7.49
C VAL A 321 -5.34 30.66 -6.28
N ALA A 322 -4.38 30.79 -5.35
CA ALA A 322 -4.49 31.68 -4.20
C ALA A 322 -4.68 33.15 -4.63
N LYS A 323 -3.97 33.59 -5.68
CA LYS A 323 -4.14 34.94 -6.26
C LYS A 323 -5.55 35.12 -6.82
N ASP A 324 -6.07 34.15 -7.57
CA ASP A 324 -7.42 34.17 -8.14
C ASP A 324 -8.52 34.17 -7.05
N MET A 325 -8.22 33.66 -5.87
CA MET A 325 -9.09 33.68 -4.68
C MET A 325 -8.95 34.96 -3.82
N GLY A 326 -8.06 35.89 -4.18
CA GLY A 326 -7.83 37.14 -3.43
C GLY A 326 -6.80 37.04 -2.30
N PHE A 327 -6.09 35.90 -2.14
CA PHE A 327 -5.06 35.70 -1.11
C PHE A 327 -3.64 36.07 -1.58
N GLY A 328 -3.48 36.67 -2.75
CA GLY A 328 -2.16 36.99 -3.31
C GLY A 328 -1.28 35.74 -3.48
N ASN A 329 -0.08 35.72 -2.89
CA ASN A 329 0.82 34.60 -2.95
C ASN A 329 0.69 33.63 -1.74
N ASP A 330 -0.22 33.92 -0.81
CA ASP A 330 -0.41 33.12 0.41
C ASP A 330 -1.31 31.90 0.14
N TRP A 331 -0.70 30.88 -0.41
CA TRP A 331 -1.38 29.62 -0.69
C TRP A 331 -1.86 28.90 0.59
N LYS A 332 -1.22 29.15 1.75
CA LYS A 332 -1.66 28.57 3.02
C LYS A 332 -2.98 29.19 3.49
N ALA A 333 -3.15 30.52 3.32
CA ALA A 333 -4.42 31.19 3.58
C ALA A 333 -5.55 30.67 2.68
N ALA A 334 -5.28 30.43 1.39
CA ALA A 334 -6.23 29.80 0.48
C ALA A 334 -6.61 28.38 0.91
N LEU A 335 -5.63 27.60 1.39
CA LEU A 335 -5.88 26.27 1.93
C LEU A 335 -6.75 26.31 3.20
N GLU A 336 -6.44 27.21 4.13
CA GLU A 336 -7.25 27.39 5.35
C GLU A 336 -8.69 27.83 5.03
N TYR A 337 -8.86 28.68 4.02
CA TYR A 337 -10.19 29.06 3.52
C TYR A 337 -10.97 27.83 3.01
N ALA A 338 -10.37 26.99 2.18
CA ALA A 338 -11.01 25.76 1.69
C ALA A 338 -11.33 24.74 2.81
N LYS A 339 -10.45 24.59 3.79
CA LYS A 339 -10.70 23.78 5.00
C LYS A 339 -11.89 24.28 5.80
N ASN A 340 -12.05 25.60 5.95
CA ASN A 340 -13.13 26.21 6.73
C ASN A 340 -14.51 26.11 6.08
N GLN A 341 -14.60 25.69 4.81
CA GLN A 341 -15.85 25.36 4.13
C GLN A 341 -16.31 23.92 4.43
N ALA A 342 -16.11 23.47 5.65
CA ALA A 342 -16.58 22.16 6.10
C ALA A 342 -18.11 22.12 6.20
N PRO A 343 -18.75 20.97 5.91
CA PRO A 343 -20.19 20.83 6.06
C PRO A 343 -20.59 20.93 7.53
N PRO A 344 -21.84 21.29 7.84
CA PRO A 344 -22.39 21.22 9.19
C PRO A 344 -22.24 19.81 9.78
N PRO A 345 -22.19 19.67 11.12
CA PRO A 345 -22.22 18.38 11.78
C PRO A 345 -23.43 17.53 11.30
N GLY A 346 -23.17 16.28 10.92
CA GLY A 346 -24.17 15.35 10.37
C GLY A 346 -24.26 15.35 8.84
N GLU A 347 -23.83 16.40 8.17
CA GLU A 347 -23.91 16.52 6.70
C GLU A 347 -22.69 15.94 5.96
N GLY A 348 -21.66 15.48 6.69
CA GLY A 348 -20.40 14.99 6.10
C GLY A 348 -20.51 13.89 5.04
N PRO A 349 -21.45 12.94 5.09
CA PRO A 349 -21.61 11.90 4.06
C PRO A 349 -22.09 12.42 2.69
N TRP A 350 -22.95 13.44 2.67
CA TRP A 350 -23.62 13.88 1.44
C TRP A 350 -22.67 14.40 0.37
N PRO A 351 -21.68 15.24 0.69
CA PRO A 351 -20.70 15.69 -0.31
C PRO A 351 -19.93 14.57 -1.00
N VAL A 352 -19.80 13.39 -0.37
CA VAL A 352 -19.14 12.24 -1.00
C VAL A 352 -19.98 11.69 -2.15
N PHE A 353 -21.30 11.56 -1.94
CA PHE A 353 -22.23 11.14 -3.00
C PHE A 353 -22.26 12.16 -4.13
N GLU A 354 -22.43 13.46 -3.82
CA GLU A 354 -22.47 14.53 -4.80
C GLU A 354 -21.21 14.62 -5.66
N ILE A 355 -20.04 14.46 -5.04
CA ILE A 355 -18.76 14.47 -5.76
C ILE A 355 -18.65 13.24 -6.66
N GLN A 356 -19.07 12.08 -6.20
CA GLN A 356 -19.00 10.86 -6.99
C GLN A 356 -19.94 10.94 -8.21
N GLU A 357 -21.20 11.30 -8.03
CA GLU A 357 -22.17 11.50 -9.12
C GLU A 357 -21.65 12.50 -10.15
N TYR A 358 -21.17 13.67 -9.71
CA TYR A 358 -20.60 14.68 -10.58
C TYR A 358 -19.41 14.15 -11.40
N SER A 359 -18.59 13.33 -10.79
CA SER A 359 -17.42 12.76 -11.46
C SER A 359 -17.79 11.64 -12.44
N GLU A 360 -18.82 10.85 -12.14
CA GLU A 360 -19.36 9.81 -13.02
C GLU A 360 -19.94 10.44 -14.30
N GLU A 361 -20.75 11.50 -14.16
CA GLU A 361 -21.26 12.28 -15.30
C GLU A 361 -20.14 12.85 -16.17
N PHE A 362 -19.06 13.31 -15.54
CA PHE A 362 -17.90 13.83 -16.26
C PHE A 362 -17.15 12.74 -17.04
N LEU A 363 -16.99 11.54 -16.45
CA LEU A 363 -16.38 10.38 -17.12
C LEU A 363 -17.21 9.91 -18.31
N GLU A 364 -18.53 9.78 -18.12
CA GLU A 364 -19.48 9.36 -19.17
C GLU A 364 -19.45 10.36 -20.35
N LYS A 365 -19.54 11.65 -20.04
CA LYS A 365 -19.54 12.70 -21.06
C LYS A 365 -18.29 12.68 -21.95
N LEU A 366 -17.14 12.30 -21.40
CA LEU A 366 -15.86 12.30 -22.11
C LEU A 366 -15.46 10.91 -22.63
N ASP A 367 -16.26 9.88 -22.38
CA ASP A 367 -15.99 8.48 -22.76
C ASP A 367 -14.55 8.04 -22.44
N MET A 368 -14.15 8.31 -21.17
CA MET A 368 -12.74 8.16 -20.78
C MET A 368 -12.36 6.73 -20.40
N ILE A 369 -13.28 5.97 -19.82
CA ILE A 369 -13.07 4.60 -19.31
C ILE A 369 -14.42 3.90 -19.22
N THR A 370 -14.44 2.61 -19.52
CA THR A 370 -15.64 1.79 -19.32
C THR A 370 -15.85 1.48 -17.84
N VAL A 371 -16.98 1.92 -17.30
CA VAL A 371 -17.36 1.67 -15.90
C VAL A 371 -18.38 0.53 -15.83
N PRO A 372 -18.07 -0.61 -15.15
CA PRO A 372 -19.04 -1.68 -14.98
C PRO A 372 -20.26 -1.21 -14.18
N LEU A 373 -21.46 -1.39 -14.71
CA LEU A 373 -22.71 -0.87 -14.10
C LEU A 373 -22.88 -1.32 -12.64
N ILE A 374 -22.56 -2.59 -12.35
CA ILE A 374 -22.64 -3.13 -10.99
C ILE A 374 -21.72 -2.39 -10.00
N THR A 375 -20.64 -1.74 -10.45
CA THR A 375 -19.78 -0.96 -9.54
C THR A 375 -20.47 0.29 -9.02
N LEU A 376 -21.38 0.87 -9.78
CA LEU A 376 -22.13 2.06 -9.38
C LEU A 376 -23.23 1.72 -8.35
N GLU A 377 -23.72 0.48 -8.37
CA GLU A 377 -24.79 0.00 -7.50
C GLU A 377 -24.31 -0.46 -6.12
N ILE A 378 -23.17 -1.20 -6.07
CA ILE A 378 -22.82 -1.98 -4.88
C ILE A 378 -21.92 -1.29 -3.86
N TRP A 379 -21.34 -0.12 -4.17
CA TRP A 379 -20.52 0.56 -3.18
C TRP A 379 -21.37 1.19 -2.06
N ARG A 380 -20.81 1.23 -0.87
CA ARG A 380 -21.51 1.67 0.33
C ARG A 380 -20.65 2.60 1.15
N LEU A 381 -21.28 3.61 1.74
CA LEU A 381 -20.64 4.51 2.67
C LEU A 381 -20.80 3.98 4.10
N ALA A 382 -19.72 4.07 4.88
CA ALA A 382 -19.72 3.78 6.32
C ALA A 382 -18.90 4.84 7.06
N MET A 383 -19.19 4.98 8.35
CA MET A 383 -18.46 5.90 9.21
C MET A 383 -17.26 5.20 9.86
N GLN A 384 -16.14 5.92 9.98
CA GLN A 384 -14.97 5.43 10.71
C GLN A 384 -15.27 5.36 12.21
N THR A 385 -14.83 4.28 12.86
CA THR A 385 -14.88 4.23 14.33
C THR A 385 -13.91 5.25 14.94
N GLN A 386 -14.22 5.74 16.14
CA GLN A 386 -13.38 6.69 16.88
C GLN A 386 -11.94 6.18 17.02
N GLU A 387 -11.74 4.90 17.36
CA GLU A 387 -10.42 4.29 17.48
C GLU A 387 -9.64 4.32 16.17
N ARG A 388 -10.31 4.06 15.07
CA ARG A 388 -9.68 4.04 13.76
C ARG A 388 -9.30 5.45 13.28
N GLN A 389 -10.09 6.46 13.64
CA GLN A 389 -9.80 7.87 13.32
C GLN A 389 -8.52 8.38 14.00
N LYS A 390 -8.12 7.84 15.15
CA LYS A 390 -6.84 8.19 15.81
C LYS A 390 -5.61 7.89 14.96
N THR A 391 -5.72 6.90 14.08
CA THR A 391 -4.61 6.46 13.21
C THR A 391 -4.84 6.76 11.74
N ASN A 392 -6.08 6.92 11.33
CA ASN A 392 -6.48 7.22 9.96
C ASN A 392 -7.69 8.18 9.95
N PRO A 393 -7.45 9.49 10.12
CA PRO A 393 -8.51 10.49 10.21
C PRO A 393 -9.08 10.91 8.85
N PHE A 394 -8.73 10.22 7.79
CA PHE A 394 -9.09 10.57 6.42
C PHE A 394 -10.08 9.57 5.82
N PHE A 395 -10.60 9.93 4.66
CA PHE A 395 -11.40 9.08 3.79
C PHE A 395 -10.61 7.81 3.38
N THR A 396 -11.27 6.66 3.26
CA THR A 396 -10.66 5.41 2.81
C THR A 396 -11.58 4.64 1.89
N GLY A 397 -11.04 4.16 0.78
CA GLY A 397 -11.79 3.48 -0.26
C GLY A 397 -12.11 2.01 -0.02
N GLY A 398 -12.66 1.43 -1.06
CA GLY A 398 -13.12 0.06 -1.16
C GLY A 398 -14.63 -0.01 -1.40
N GLU A 399 -15.17 -1.21 -1.61
CA GLU A 399 -16.61 -1.43 -1.74
C GLU A 399 -17.41 -0.87 -0.56
N GLN A 400 -16.84 -0.91 0.65
CA GLN A 400 -17.31 -0.16 1.79
C GLN A 400 -16.35 1.01 2.07
N THR A 401 -16.64 2.13 1.47
CA THR A 401 -15.92 3.39 1.68
C THR A 401 -16.21 3.96 3.06
N ARG A 402 -15.19 4.49 3.73
CA ARG A 402 -15.33 5.02 5.09
C ARG A 402 -14.89 6.48 5.18
N VAL A 403 -15.74 7.26 5.84
CA VAL A 403 -15.51 8.70 6.09
C VAL A 403 -15.21 8.91 7.57
N SER A 404 -14.22 9.75 7.86
CA SER A 404 -13.99 10.26 9.21
C SER A 404 -14.92 11.43 9.49
N TYR A 405 -15.41 11.51 10.73
CA TYR A 405 -16.35 12.53 11.19
C TYR A 405 -16.22 12.74 12.71
N PRO A 406 -16.66 13.87 13.26
CA PRO A 406 -16.67 14.09 14.69
C PRO A 406 -17.49 13.06 15.45
N THR A 407 -16.92 12.52 16.52
CA THR A 407 -17.59 11.60 17.45
C THR A 407 -17.69 12.20 18.84
N ASP A 408 -18.62 11.69 19.66
CA ASP A 408 -18.90 12.23 21.00
C ASP A 408 -17.67 12.26 21.91
N GLY A 409 -16.83 11.23 21.86
CA GLY A 409 -15.64 11.13 22.69
C GLY A 409 -14.47 12.05 22.27
N MET A 410 -14.60 12.81 21.19
CA MET A 410 -13.56 13.76 20.74
C MET A 410 -13.65 15.09 21.50
N THR A 411 -12.49 15.72 21.73
CA THR A 411 -12.45 17.10 22.19
C THR A 411 -13.02 18.03 21.12
N HIS A 412 -13.46 19.25 21.51
CA HIS A 412 -13.93 20.24 20.52
C HIS A 412 -12.89 20.52 19.44
N LYS A 413 -11.63 20.64 19.84
CA LYS A 413 -10.50 20.84 18.90
C LYS A 413 -10.40 19.70 17.88
N ASP A 414 -10.51 18.45 18.32
CA ASP A 414 -10.42 17.28 17.45
C ASP A 414 -11.65 17.17 16.51
N LYS A 415 -12.85 17.53 17.03
CA LYS A 415 -14.07 17.60 16.21
C LYS A 415 -13.91 18.62 15.07
N MET A 416 -13.42 19.81 15.36
CA MET A 416 -13.17 20.85 14.36
C MET A 416 -12.08 20.43 13.37
N MET A 417 -11.02 19.81 13.83
CA MET A 417 -9.95 19.28 12.97
C MET A 417 -10.48 18.19 12.02
N SER A 418 -11.33 17.29 12.52
CA SER A 418 -11.97 16.25 11.69
C SER A 418 -12.86 16.84 10.61
N LEU A 419 -13.72 17.81 10.94
CA LEU A 419 -14.57 18.50 9.95
C LEU A 419 -13.75 19.21 8.88
N ARG A 420 -12.76 19.99 9.29
CA ARG A 420 -11.90 20.77 8.41
C ARG A 420 -11.03 19.90 7.50
N GLY A 421 -10.48 18.80 8.05
CA GLY A 421 -9.66 17.83 7.33
C GLY A 421 -10.44 17.00 6.30
N ASN A 422 -11.77 16.94 6.46
CA ASN A 422 -12.70 16.24 5.57
C ASN A 422 -13.68 17.20 4.89
N SER A 423 -13.30 18.48 4.66
CA SER A 423 -14.12 19.41 3.89
C SER A 423 -14.38 18.86 2.49
N PRO A 424 -15.52 19.20 1.84
CA PRO A 424 -15.84 18.75 0.48
C PRO A 424 -14.74 19.06 -0.53
N HIS A 425 -14.07 20.19 -0.36
CA HIS A 425 -12.99 20.62 -1.25
C HIS A 425 -11.71 19.78 -1.09
N LEU A 426 -11.37 19.37 0.14
CA LEU A 426 -10.26 18.43 0.37
C LEU A 426 -10.63 17.02 -0.07
N ASN A 427 -11.89 16.63 0.07
CA ASN A 427 -12.36 15.33 -0.37
C ASN A 427 -12.58 15.24 -1.88
N PHE A 428 -12.62 16.35 -2.61
CA PHE A 428 -12.93 16.38 -4.03
C PHE A 428 -12.04 15.46 -4.88
N GLY A 429 -10.73 15.52 -4.69
CA GLY A 429 -9.81 14.60 -5.33
C GLY A 429 -9.81 13.20 -4.70
N SER A 430 -9.99 13.12 -3.37
CA SER A 430 -9.93 11.85 -2.63
C SER A 430 -11.11 10.94 -2.93
N VAL A 431 -12.30 11.45 -3.20
CA VAL A 431 -13.47 10.63 -3.58
C VAL A 431 -13.16 9.86 -4.85
N ASN A 432 -12.65 10.51 -5.88
CA ASN A 432 -12.29 9.88 -7.15
C ASN A 432 -11.10 8.91 -7.02
N HIS A 433 -10.15 9.22 -6.12
CA HIS A 433 -9.04 8.33 -5.78
C HIS A 433 -9.52 7.03 -5.16
N GLU A 434 -10.52 7.10 -4.29
CA GLU A 434 -10.97 5.96 -3.49
C GLU A 434 -12.11 5.15 -4.16
N LEU A 435 -12.97 5.79 -4.96
CA LEU A 435 -14.13 5.17 -5.60
C LEU A 435 -13.90 4.89 -7.09
N VAL A 436 -14.69 5.48 -7.96
CA VAL A 436 -14.61 5.35 -9.42
C VAL A 436 -14.01 6.64 -9.98
N PRO A 437 -12.98 6.53 -10.80
CA PRO A 437 -12.32 5.33 -11.35
C PRO A 437 -11.12 4.80 -10.55
N GLY A 438 -11.00 5.16 -9.27
CA GLY A 438 -9.88 4.85 -8.38
C GLY A 438 -9.85 3.45 -7.79
N HIS A 439 -9.50 3.36 -6.50
CA HIS A 439 -9.21 2.09 -5.80
C HIS A 439 -10.36 1.08 -5.79
N TYR A 440 -11.59 1.55 -5.66
CA TYR A 440 -12.73 0.65 -5.64
C TYR A 440 -12.89 -0.07 -6.98
N MET A 441 -12.88 0.68 -8.08
CA MET A 441 -12.95 0.10 -9.43
C MET A 441 -11.72 -0.78 -9.73
N GLN A 442 -10.52 -0.35 -9.35
CA GLN A 442 -9.33 -1.20 -9.43
C GLN A 442 -9.51 -2.54 -8.71
N GLY A 443 -10.01 -2.49 -7.47
CA GLY A 443 -10.27 -3.69 -6.67
C GLY A 443 -11.29 -4.61 -7.31
N PHE A 444 -12.31 -4.04 -7.92
CA PHE A 444 -13.32 -4.79 -8.68
C PHE A 444 -12.70 -5.51 -9.86
N MET A 445 -11.92 -4.81 -10.67
CA MET A 445 -11.30 -5.33 -11.88
C MET A 445 -10.22 -6.38 -11.60
N THR A 446 -9.33 -6.12 -10.65
CA THR A 446 -8.21 -7.03 -10.33
C THR A 446 -8.64 -8.36 -9.70
N ARG A 447 -9.85 -8.45 -9.17
CA ARG A 447 -10.42 -9.73 -8.71
C ARG A 447 -11.00 -10.58 -9.85
N ARG A 448 -11.31 -9.96 -10.98
CA ARG A 448 -11.97 -10.58 -12.15
C ARG A 448 -11.00 -10.89 -13.28
N PHE A 449 -10.01 -10.01 -13.49
CA PHE A 449 -9.08 -10.11 -14.60
C PHE A 449 -7.64 -10.22 -14.11
N ASN A 450 -6.91 -11.25 -14.58
CA ASN A 450 -5.50 -11.48 -14.27
C ASN A 450 -5.17 -11.42 -12.74
N ALA A 451 -6.03 -11.96 -11.90
CA ALA A 451 -5.93 -11.91 -10.43
C ALA A 451 -4.61 -12.49 -9.89
N HIS A 452 -3.99 -13.44 -10.60
CA HIS A 452 -2.69 -14.03 -10.26
C HIS A 452 -1.57 -12.98 -10.17
N ARG A 453 -1.61 -11.93 -11.00
CA ARG A 453 -0.63 -10.83 -10.97
C ARG A 453 -0.70 -10.03 -9.69
N GLY A 454 -1.91 -9.67 -9.27
CA GLY A 454 -2.14 -8.97 -8.00
C GLY A 454 -1.81 -9.81 -6.77
N ALA A 455 -1.97 -11.14 -6.87
CA ALA A 455 -1.58 -12.07 -5.82
C ALA A 455 -0.05 -12.25 -5.74
N LEU A 456 0.66 -12.21 -6.88
CA LEU A 456 2.12 -12.25 -6.93
C LEU A 456 2.73 -10.98 -6.33
N GLN A 457 2.24 -9.81 -6.75
CA GLN A 457 2.91 -8.54 -6.46
C GLN A 457 1.91 -7.41 -6.22
N ARG A 458 1.87 -6.90 -4.99
CA ARG A 458 1.09 -5.71 -4.64
C ARG A 458 1.93 -4.44 -4.84
N THR A 459 2.12 -4.05 -6.10
CA THR A 459 2.88 -2.83 -6.39
C THR A 459 2.09 -1.57 -6.09
N PRO A 460 2.60 -0.66 -5.22
CA PRO A 460 1.96 0.63 -4.96
C PRO A 460 2.05 1.57 -6.16
N PHE A 461 3.03 1.40 -7.03
CA PHE A 461 3.18 2.21 -8.25
C PHE A 461 2.02 2.01 -9.23
N TRP A 462 1.45 0.81 -9.28
CA TRP A 462 0.23 0.55 -10.04
C TRP A 462 -1.02 0.94 -9.24
N GLY A 463 -1.12 0.52 -7.98
CA GLY A 463 -2.30 0.73 -7.15
C GLY A 463 -2.53 2.21 -6.83
N GLU A 464 -1.65 2.81 -6.05
CA GLU A 464 -1.71 4.22 -5.67
C GLU A 464 -1.43 5.15 -6.86
N GLY A 465 -0.52 4.71 -7.74
CA GLY A 465 -0.17 5.47 -8.95
C GLY A 465 -1.34 5.68 -9.88
N TRP A 466 -2.20 4.68 -10.09
CA TRP A 466 -3.43 4.80 -10.86
C TRP A 466 -4.42 5.80 -10.27
N ALA A 467 -4.73 5.65 -8.99
CA ALA A 467 -5.67 6.53 -8.32
C ALA A 467 -5.18 8.00 -8.31
N GLN A 468 -3.87 8.19 -8.10
CA GLN A 468 -3.24 9.51 -8.16
C GLN A 468 -3.13 10.06 -9.60
N TYR A 469 -2.97 9.19 -10.60
CA TYR A 469 -3.01 9.59 -12.00
C TYR A 469 -4.36 10.20 -12.36
N TRP A 470 -5.47 9.65 -11.87
CA TRP A 470 -6.79 10.21 -12.09
C TRP A 470 -6.97 11.59 -11.41
N GLU A 471 -6.38 11.79 -10.22
CA GLU A 471 -6.35 13.14 -9.63
C GLU A 471 -5.65 14.16 -10.56
N PHE A 472 -4.51 13.76 -11.18
CA PHE A 472 -3.80 14.63 -12.13
C PHE A 472 -4.61 14.88 -13.40
N HIS A 473 -5.19 13.82 -13.91
CA HIS A 473 -5.92 13.81 -15.16
C HIS A 473 -7.18 14.69 -15.05
N PHE A 474 -7.96 14.49 -14.00
CA PHE A 474 -9.14 15.29 -13.71
C PHE A 474 -8.82 16.78 -13.49
N LEU A 475 -7.73 17.09 -12.79
CA LEU A 475 -7.30 18.48 -12.63
C LEU A 475 -6.95 19.11 -13.99
N SER A 476 -6.26 18.38 -14.87
CA SER A 476 -5.87 18.86 -16.20
C SER A 476 -7.05 18.99 -17.16
N MET A 477 -8.08 18.16 -16.99
CA MET A 477 -9.30 18.16 -17.81
C MET A 477 -10.36 19.17 -17.34
N GLY A 478 -10.13 19.86 -16.22
CA GLY A 478 -11.03 20.90 -15.72
C GLY A 478 -12.21 20.38 -14.89
N LEU A 479 -12.11 19.19 -14.27
CA LEU A 479 -13.13 18.65 -13.36
C LEU A 479 -13.43 19.58 -12.18
N PRO A 480 -12.47 20.27 -11.51
CA PRO A 480 -12.76 21.12 -10.35
C PRO A 480 -13.83 22.17 -10.66
N ARG A 481 -14.89 22.23 -9.84
CA ARG A 481 -16.05 23.12 -10.00
C ARG A 481 -15.70 24.59 -9.69
N ASN A 482 -14.69 24.79 -8.82
CA ASN A 482 -14.26 26.10 -8.34
C ASN A 482 -12.80 26.07 -7.85
N ASN A 483 -12.31 27.25 -7.41
CA ASN A 483 -10.92 27.37 -6.94
C ASN A 483 -10.67 26.64 -5.61
N SER A 484 -11.66 26.47 -4.73
CA SER A 484 -11.50 25.69 -3.50
C SER A 484 -11.30 24.21 -3.79
N ASP A 485 -12.00 23.61 -4.77
CA ASP A 485 -11.76 22.25 -5.23
C ASP A 485 -10.34 22.10 -5.80
N LYS A 486 -9.86 23.07 -6.60
CA LYS A 486 -8.47 23.09 -7.10
C LYS A 486 -7.46 23.12 -5.96
N VAL A 487 -7.72 23.91 -4.92
CA VAL A 487 -6.89 23.99 -3.72
C VAL A 487 -6.79 22.63 -3.05
N GLY A 488 -7.91 21.93 -2.87
CA GLY A 488 -7.93 20.59 -2.29
C GLY A 488 -7.13 19.58 -3.11
N MET A 489 -7.29 19.54 -4.41
CA MET A 489 -6.54 18.65 -5.30
C MET A 489 -5.04 18.99 -5.31
N LEU A 490 -4.67 20.26 -5.32
CA LEU A 490 -3.26 20.69 -5.23
C LEU A 490 -2.64 20.34 -3.87
N PHE A 491 -3.41 20.45 -2.77
CA PHE A 491 -2.96 20.03 -1.44
C PHE A 491 -2.58 18.55 -1.41
N TRP A 492 -3.43 17.69 -1.92
CA TRP A 492 -3.12 16.25 -1.96
C TRP A 492 -1.95 15.95 -2.89
N ARG A 493 -1.87 16.61 -4.05
CA ARG A 493 -0.71 16.48 -4.94
C ARG A 493 0.59 16.91 -4.27
N LEU A 494 0.58 18.03 -3.53
CA LEU A 494 1.71 18.50 -2.73
C LEU A 494 2.11 17.47 -1.67
N HIS A 495 1.12 16.90 -0.99
CA HIS A 495 1.36 15.87 0.00
C HIS A 495 2.10 14.64 -0.58
N ARG A 496 1.69 14.18 -1.77
CA ARG A 496 2.33 13.04 -2.44
C ARG A 496 3.77 13.35 -2.88
N ALA A 497 4.05 14.56 -3.33
CA ALA A 497 5.43 15.00 -3.60
C ALA A 497 6.28 15.03 -2.32
N ASN A 498 5.73 15.56 -1.22
CA ASN A 498 6.38 15.57 0.08
C ASN A 498 6.67 14.16 0.61
N ARG A 499 5.78 13.18 0.36
CA ARG A 499 5.97 11.77 0.73
C ARG A 499 7.24 11.17 0.11
N ILE A 500 7.55 11.47 -1.16
CA ILE A 500 8.81 11.04 -1.77
C ILE A 500 10.00 11.58 -0.98
N ILE A 501 9.98 12.88 -0.67
CA ILE A 501 11.11 13.59 -0.07
C ILE A 501 11.38 13.05 1.34
N PHE A 502 10.37 13.07 2.23
CA PHE A 502 10.64 12.69 3.62
C PHE A 502 10.85 11.19 3.81
N SER A 503 10.08 10.33 3.11
CA SER A 503 10.20 8.90 3.32
C SER A 503 11.53 8.34 2.80
N LEU A 504 12.00 8.80 1.63
CA LEU A 504 13.29 8.36 1.11
C LEU A 504 14.45 8.89 1.94
N ASN A 505 14.43 10.17 2.37
CA ASN A 505 15.45 10.70 3.25
C ASN A 505 15.52 9.96 4.58
N TYR A 506 14.37 9.60 5.15
CA TYR A 506 14.33 8.77 6.35
C TYR A 506 14.91 7.37 6.11
N HIS A 507 14.45 6.66 5.09
CA HIS A 507 14.93 5.30 4.81
C HIS A 507 16.40 5.23 4.40
N LEU A 508 16.97 6.33 3.88
CA LEU A 508 18.40 6.47 3.62
C LEU A 508 19.22 6.82 4.88
N GLY A 509 18.56 7.13 6.00
CA GLY A 509 19.23 7.58 7.22
C GLY A 509 19.68 9.05 7.20
N ASN A 510 19.22 9.84 6.23
CA ASN A 510 19.54 11.27 6.14
C ASN A 510 18.73 12.12 7.14
N TRP A 511 17.50 11.72 7.43
CA TRP A 511 16.57 12.43 8.31
C TRP A 511 16.10 11.55 9.46
N THR A 512 15.82 12.19 10.59
CA THR A 512 15.11 11.61 11.72
C THR A 512 13.59 11.70 11.52
N GLU A 513 12.84 11.02 12.38
CA GLU A 513 11.37 11.12 12.43
C GLU A 513 10.92 12.56 12.69
N ASN A 514 11.57 13.27 13.62
CA ASN A 514 11.25 14.67 13.95
C ASN A 514 11.48 15.61 12.77
N GLN A 515 12.60 15.47 12.06
CA GLN A 515 12.85 16.26 10.84
C GLN A 515 11.80 16.01 9.75
N SER A 516 11.29 14.79 9.66
CA SER A 516 10.20 14.44 8.75
C SER A 516 8.88 15.13 9.15
N VAL A 517 8.58 15.21 10.46
CA VAL A 517 7.41 15.94 11.00
C VAL A 517 7.53 17.44 10.73
N GLU A 518 8.66 18.04 11.09
CA GLU A 518 8.95 19.46 10.86
C GLU A 518 8.80 19.83 9.38
N PHE A 519 9.34 18.99 8.49
CA PHE A 519 9.17 19.20 7.05
C PHE A 519 7.71 19.22 6.60
N LEU A 520 6.86 18.33 7.11
CA LEU A 520 5.44 18.31 6.75
C LEU A 520 4.67 19.51 7.31
N VAL A 521 5.00 19.99 8.51
CA VAL A 521 4.41 21.20 9.09
C VAL A 521 4.84 22.44 8.29
N ASP A 522 6.15 22.63 8.12
CA ASP A 522 6.69 23.87 7.53
C ASP A 522 6.44 23.96 6.03
N LYS A 523 6.64 22.86 5.33
CA LYS A 523 6.61 22.80 3.87
C LYS A 523 5.35 22.17 3.29
N GLY A 524 4.60 21.42 4.09
CA GLY A 524 3.39 20.69 3.68
C GLY A 524 2.07 21.38 4.05
N GLY A 525 2.08 22.31 5.00
CA GLY A 525 0.85 22.95 5.51
C GLY A 525 0.01 22.03 6.39
N PHE A 526 0.64 21.05 7.04
CA PHE A 526 -0.03 20.13 7.97
C PHE A 526 -0.07 20.72 9.38
N GLU A 527 -1.16 20.47 10.09
CA GLU A 527 -1.19 20.60 11.53
C GLU A 527 -0.24 19.57 12.18
N LEU A 528 0.40 19.93 13.28
CA LEU A 528 1.41 19.09 13.94
C LEU A 528 0.90 17.66 14.20
N ALA A 529 -0.32 17.50 14.73
CA ALA A 529 -0.90 16.19 15.03
C ALA A 529 -1.07 15.32 13.77
N ASN A 530 -1.48 15.93 12.66
CA ASN A 530 -1.63 15.23 11.37
C ASN A 530 -0.27 14.88 10.75
N ALA A 531 0.73 15.77 10.86
CA ALA A 531 2.10 15.49 10.42
C ALA A 531 2.72 14.32 11.19
N GLU A 532 2.56 14.28 12.52
CA GLU A 532 3.04 13.18 13.36
C GLU A 532 2.33 11.85 13.02
N ALA A 533 1.01 11.86 12.82
CA ALA A 533 0.25 10.69 12.43
C ALA A 533 0.71 10.16 11.04
N GLU A 534 0.96 11.07 10.10
CA GLU A 534 1.44 10.73 8.76
C GLU A 534 2.85 10.12 8.79
N VAL A 535 3.79 10.75 9.49
CA VAL A 535 5.16 10.25 9.62
C VAL A 535 5.16 8.90 10.33
N ARG A 536 4.42 8.77 11.44
CA ARG A 536 4.27 7.51 12.20
C ARG A 536 3.76 6.37 11.32
N ARG A 537 2.75 6.64 10.50
CA ARG A 537 2.17 5.67 9.58
C ARG A 537 3.13 5.31 8.44
N SER A 538 3.83 6.30 7.89
CA SER A 538 4.63 6.17 6.67
C SER A 538 5.98 5.52 6.89
N LEU A 539 6.58 5.68 8.09
CA LEU A 539 7.92 5.18 8.38
C LEU A 539 7.93 3.74 8.95
N MET A 540 6.78 3.08 8.98
CA MET A 540 6.64 1.66 9.34
C MET A 540 7.10 1.31 10.77
N GLY A 541 6.85 2.20 11.72
CA GLY A 541 7.24 2.03 13.10
C GLY A 541 6.09 1.67 14.02
N THR A 542 5.97 2.43 15.11
CA THR A 542 5.12 2.20 16.27
C THR A 542 3.61 2.06 16.02
N ASN A 543 3.13 2.28 14.79
CA ASN A 543 1.72 2.14 14.41
C ASN A 543 1.49 1.29 13.15
N ALA A 544 2.42 0.41 12.78
CA ALA A 544 2.05 -0.66 11.87
C ALA A 544 0.78 -1.31 12.43
N ARG A 545 -0.32 -1.34 11.65
CA ARG A 545 -1.56 -2.00 12.08
C ARG A 545 -1.17 -3.35 12.64
N PRO A 546 -1.71 -3.80 13.80
CA PRO A 546 -1.62 -5.18 14.17
C PRO A 546 -2.27 -5.95 13.02
N SER A 547 -1.47 -6.43 12.11
CA SER A 547 -1.93 -7.35 11.10
C SER A 547 -1.93 -8.70 11.77
N ASN A 548 -3.04 -9.42 11.67
CA ASN A 548 -3.09 -10.86 11.92
C ASN A 548 -2.20 -11.64 10.92
N TYR A 549 -1.28 -10.92 10.27
CA TYR A 549 -0.32 -11.49 9.33
C TYR A 549 0.94 -11.87 10.10
N THR A 550 1.18 -13.13 10.15
CA THR A 550 2.42 -13.80 10.60
C THR A 550 3.63 -13.44 9.74
N ASP A 551 3.53 -12.41 8.93
CA ASP A 551 4.59 -11.94 8.05
C ASP A 551 4.95 -10.50 8.41
N TYR A 552 6.24 -10.20 8.57
CA TYR A 552 6.79 -8.84 8.64
C TYR A 552 6.58 -8.04 7.34
N THR A 553 5.80 -8.56 6.41
CA THR A 553 5.29 -7.79 5.28
C THR A 553 4.35 -6.73 5.83
N LEU A 554 4.97 -5.67 6.15
CA LEU A 554 4.45 -4.41 6.62
C LEU A 554 3.24 -4.00 5.79
N SER A 555 2.21 -3.49 6.44
CA SER A 555 1.04 -2.91 5.78
C SER A 555 1.42 -1.83 4.76
N TYR A 556 2.62 -1.25 4.90
CA TYR A 556 3.21 -0.29 3.97
C TYR A 556 4.69 -0.65 3.72
N PRO A 557 5.04 -1.24 2.57
CA PRO A 557 6.44 -1.45 2.19
C PRO A 557 7.18 -0.11 2.04
N PRO A 558 8.52 -0.07 2.13
CA PRO A 558 9.32 1.17 2.17
C PRO A 558 9.06 2.16 1.05
N LEU A 559 8.68 1.66 -0.13
CA LEU A 559 8.37 2.48 -1.31
C LEU A 559 6.88 2.79 -1.46
N TYR A 560 6.03 2.41 -0.50
CA TYR A 560 4.59 2.64 -0.60
C TYR A 560 4.27 4.12 -0.81
N GLN A 561 4.89 4.99 -0.02
CA GLN A 561 4.67 6.43 -0.09
C GLN A 561 5.19 7.06 -1.39
N VAL A 562 6.21 6.45 -1.99
CA VAL A 562 6.78 6.86 -3.27
C VAL A 562 5.86 6.46 -4.43
N GLY A 563 5.15 5.35 -4.27
CA GLY A 563 4.29 4.75 -5.29
C GLY A 563 3.19 5.66 -5.81
N TYR A 564 2.63 6.52 -4.96
CA TYR A 564 1.60 7.50 -5.35
C TYR A 564 2.05 8.37 -6.52
N MET A 565 2.95 9.31 -6.24
CA MET A 565 3.40 10.31 -7.22
C MET A 565 4.17 9.66 -8.37
N VAL A 566 5.11 8.77 -8.07
CA VAL A 566 5.97 8.17 -9.11
C VAL A 566 5.15 7.28 -10.04
N GLY A 567 4.20 6.50 -9.51
CA GLY A 567 3.29 5.71 -10.32
C GLY A 567 2.37 6.57 -11.20
N ALA A 568 1.84 7.68 -10.65
CA ALA A 568 1.04 8.63 -11.41
C ALA A 568 1.83 9.26 -12.57
N LEU A 569 3.09 9.61 -12.33
CA LEU A 569 4.00 10.12 -13.37
C LEU A 569 4.27 9.06 -14.45
N GLN A 570 4.36 7.78 -14.11
CA GLN A 570 4.48 6.69 -15.08
C GLN A 570 3.22 6.57 -15.93
N PHE A 571 2.03 6.54 -15.32
CA PHE A 571 0.76 6.48 -16.09
C PHE A 571 0.57 7.72 -16.96
N ARG A 572 0.91 8.91 -16.46
CA ARG A 572 0.86 10.14 -17.26
C ARG A 572 1.79 10.09 -18.47
N ALA A 573 3.02 9.62 -18.28
CA ALA A 573 3.98 9.45 -19.37
C ALA A 573 3.50 8.42 -20.39
N LEU A 574 2.88 7.33 -19.94
CA LEU A 574 2.32 6.30 -20.81
C LEU A 574 1.10 6.82 -21.60
N TYR A 575 0.24 7.61 -20.95
CA TYR A 575 -0.87 8.31 -21.61
C TYR A 575 -0.35 9.22 -22.74
N GLN A 576 0.71 9.99 -22.46
CA GLN A 576 1.36 10.83 -23.47
C GLN A 576 1.96 10.03 -24.62
N GLU A 577 2.57 8.89 -24.31
CA GLU A 577 3.19 8.01 -25.32
C GLU A 577 2.17 7.34 -26.23
N LEU A 578 0.97 7.01 -25.73
CA LEU A 578 -0.02 6.23 -26.45
C LEU A 578 -1.24 7.03 -26.91
N VAL A 579 -1.83 7.84 -26.01
CA VAL A 579 -3.07 8.57 -26.31
C VAL A 579 -2.80 9.93 -26.95
N GLU A 580 -1.98 10.78 -26.31
CA GLU A 580 -1.65 12.10 -26.89
C GLU A 580 -0.90 12.00 -28.23
N SER A 581 -0.22 10.87 -28.47
CA SER A 581 0.42 10.60 -29.78
C SER A 581 -0.52 10.03 -30.84
N GLY A 582 -1.79 9.76 -30.51
CA GLY A 582 -2.78 9.18 -31.42
C GLY A 582 -2.63 7.68 -31.70
N LYS A 583 -1.80 6.95 -30.96
CA LYS A 583 -1.60 5.49 -31.15
C LYS A 583 -2.73 4.65 -30.56
N MET A 584 -3.48 5.19 -29.61
CA MET A 584 -4.54 4.51 -28.89
C MET A 584 -5.62 5.52 -28.51
N ASN A 585 -6.88 5.12 -28.49
CA ASN A 585 -7.90 6.00 -27.94
C ASN A 585 -7.89 5.96 -26.40
N VAL A 586 -8.55 6.93 -25.78
CA VAL A 586 -8.50 7.12 -24.32
C VAL A 586 -9.18 5.98 -23.56
N THR A 587 -10.34 5.53 -24.04
CA THR A 587 -11.11 4.43 -23.42
C THR A 587 -10.35 3.13 -23.53
N GLU A 588 -9.86 2.78 -24.73
CA GLU A 588 -9.01 1.60 -24.94
C GLU A 588 -7.80 1.57 -24.01
N PHE A 589 -7.14 2.72 -23.85
CA PHE A 589 -5.97 2.85 -22.99
C PHE A 589 -6.29 2.49 -21.53
N HIS A 590 -7.34 3.10 -20.98
CA HIS A 590 -7.71 2.88 -19.60
C HIS A 590 -8.25 1.47 -19.35
N ASP A 591 -9.10 0.98 -20.25
CA ASP A 591 -9.66 -0.37 -20.16
C ASP A 591 -8.58 -1.45 -20.26
N ALA A 592 -7.63 -1.30 -21.18
CA ALA A 592 -6.54 -2.24 -21.32
C ALA A 592 -5.65 -2.30 -20.07
N ILE A 593 -5.45 -1.19 -19.35
CA ILE A 593 -4.73 -1.18 -18.08
C ILE A 593 -5.50 -1.97 -17.01
N MET A 594 -6.81 -1.76 -16.89
CA MET A 594 -7.65 -2.45 -15.90
C MET A 594 -7.75 -3.95 -16.18
N LEU A 595 -7.98 -4.34 -17.44
CA LEU A 595 -8.05 -5.74 -17.87
C LEU A 595 -6.70 -6.46 -17.75
N GLY A 596 -5.58 -5.74 -17.86
CA GLY A 596 -4.23 -6.29 -17.72
C GLY A 596 -3.89 -6.79 -16.32
N GLY A 597 -4.59 -6.33 -15.30
CA GLY A 597 -4.31 -6.65 -13.91
C GLY A 597 -3.10 -5.92 -13.34
N ARG A 598 -2.84 -6.13 -12.06
CA ARG A 598 -1.81 -5.41 -11.30
C ARG A 598 -0.40 -5.92 -11.61
N MET A 599 0.46 -5.05 -12.12
CA MET A 599 1.87 -5.34 -12.42
C MET A 599 2.70 -4.04 -12.35
N PRO A 600 4.05 -4.08 -12.35
CA PRO A 600 4.86 -2.88 -12.55
C PRO A 600 4.44 -2.10 -13.79
N VAL A 601 4.37 -0.76 -13.69
CA VAL A 601 3.86 0.08 -14.81
C VAL A 601 4.73 -0.05 -16.06
N GLU A 602 6.02 -0.35 -15.94
CA GLU A 602 6.87 -0.71 -17.06
C GLU A 602 6.36 -1.94 -17.83
N LEU A 603 5.85 -2.95 -17.12
CA LEU A 603 5.26 -4.14 -17.76
C LEU A 603 3.88 -3.82 -18.37
N VAL A 604 3.12 -2.89 -17.80
CA VAL A 604 1.92 -2.33 -18.45
C VAL A 604 2.32 -1.68 -19.78
N ARG A 605 3.36 -0.86 -19.77
CA ARG A 605 3.90 -0.23 -20.99
C ARG A 605 4.31 -1.28 -22.03
N ALA A 606 5.09 -2.28 -21.61
CA ALA A 606 5.53 -3.36 -22.50
C ALA A 606 4.34 -4.11 -23.12
N ARG A 607 3.30 -4.35 -22.32
CA ARG A 607 2.05 -4.99 -22.77
C ARG A 607 1.33 -4.16 -23.83
N LEU A 608 1.11 -2.88 -23.57
CA LEU A 608 0.33 -2.00 -24.46
C LEU A 608 1.09 -1.64 -25.74
N THR A 609 2.42 -1.53 -25.68
CA THR A 609 3.26 -1.22 -26.84
C THR A 609 3.70 -2.47 -27.62
N LYS A 610 3.36 -3.68 -27.13
CA LYS A 610 3.82 -4.96 -27.71
C LYS A 610 5.35 -5.01 -27.91
N GLN A 611 6.10 -4.32 -27.03
CA GLN A 611 7.55 -4.27 -27.19
C GLN A 611 8.17 -5.65 -26.97
N PRO A 612 9.22 -6.00 -27.73
CA PRO A 612 9.95 -7.25 -27.55
C PRO A 612 10.53 -7.34 -26.13
N LEU A 613 10.32 -8.47 -25.48
CA LEU A 613 10.84 -8.76 -24.15
C LEU A 613 11.98 -9.78 -24.24
N THR A 614 12.87 -9.73 -23.27
CA THR A 614 13.93 -10.73 -23.12
C THR A 614 13.91 -11.29 -21.70
N ARG A 615 14.43 -12.48 -21.52
CA ARG A 615 14.55 -13.15 -20.21
C ARG A 615 15.16 -12.26 -19.12
N ASN A 616 16.12 -11.43 -19.48
CA ASN A 616 16.84 -10.54 -18.58
C ASN A 616 16.43 -9.08 -18.76
N TYR A 617 15.18 -8.86 -19.17
CA TYR A 617 14.66 -7.52 -19.40
C TYR A 617 14.88 -6.59 -18.21
N LYS A 618 15.41 -5.40 -18.49
CA LYS A 618 15.59 -4.31 -17.53
C LYS A 618 15.01 -3.05 -18.12
N THR A 619 14.28 -2.29 -17.29
CA THR A 619 13.73 -1.00 -17.73
C THR A 619 14.84 0.00 -18.09
N LYS A 620 14.60 0.74 -19.17
CA LYS A 620 15.37 1.93 -19.57
C LYS A 620 14.43 3.13 -19.77
N TRP A 621 13.19 2.99 -19.34
CA TRP A 621 12.15 3.98 -19.56
C TRP A 621 12.29 5.17 -18.62
N ASN A 622 12.95 6.24 -19.08
CA ASN A 622 13.05 7.51 -18.37
C ASN A 622 11.74 8.30 -18.54
N PHE A 623 10.72 7.93 -17.78
CA PHE A 623 9.36 8.47 -17.91
C PHE A 623 9.19 9.90 -17.37
N TYR A 624 10.11 10.40 -16.55
CA TYR A 624 9.97 11.74 -15.98
C TYR A 624 10.50 12.83 -16.91
N ASN A 625 9.58 13.66 -17.40
CA ASN A 625 9.93 14.86 -18.17
C ASN A 625 9.23 16.08 -17.56
N PRO A 626 9.96 16.99 -16.87
CA PRO A 626 9.36 18.12 -16.16
C PRO A 626 8.66 19.14 -17.08
N THR A 627 8.92 19.13 -18.38
CA THR A 627 8.24 20.01 -19.35
C THR A 627 6.92 19.42 -19.85
N LYS A 628 6.72 18.11 -19.72
CA LYS A 628 5.54 17.37 -20.16
C LYS A 628 4.62 16.91 -19.01
N THR A 629 5.05 17.06 -17.77
CA THR A 629 4.22 16.73 -16.59
C THR A 629 3.32 17.87 -16.10
N LYS A 630 3.29 18.96 -16.85
CA LYS A 630 2.53 20.17 -16.54
C LYS A 630 1.10 20.09 -17.03
#